data_005cec9714290da883ccd3fe8130f9a0
#
_entry.id   005cec9714290da883ccd3fe8130f9a0
#
_cell.length_a   1.000
_cell.length_b   1.000
_cell.length_c   1.000
_cell.angle_alpha   90.00
_cell.angle_beta   90.00
_cell.angle_gamma   90.00
#
_symmetry.space_group_name_H-M   'P 1'
#
loop_
_entity.id
_entity.type
_entity.pdbx_description
1 polymer ?
#
loop_
_entity_poly.entity_id
_entity_poly.type
_entity_poly.pdbx_seq_one_letter_code
_entity_poly.pdbx_strand_id
1 'polypeptide(L)'
;MEKSKFVAIYGGVGSGKSSLVQAICQLLPPTDPSSFVALDPTTSIAYSAQSPFIQNTSLKNNILFGQKFEPQKYSDVIEVCALASDLLLLPRGDETEIGERGVNLSGGQKARVSLARALYCEGDVLVLDDPLSALDADTGNRVFQNLKNSYLTSNSAVVLVTSASHFLSDFDEIQLLHDGQTRFQGSFKDLLEYEVNGGEGLSPDSSSNANSNSRQNLADVLSYLKTAIQQDSDGKEKENVDVDVAVATSIPTSATTNKDKDKDNDNDKDKDKDNDNDGSLMRDEKQEYGRSKIKVWTAWFKAAGGWPFVLFQLLFLTVDRTSYIATEWWLARWTEAATGSVTVMNHVLPAQEKDQWPWVKIYMIIGALSCAAVLIRTEWAVFGGARASEKLFTQTLKRTLLLPMSFFETVPLGRLLNRFTYDIEQVSERSEP
;
A
#
# COMPACT_ATOMS: atom_id res chain seq x y z
N MET A 1 33.44 6.67 15.07
CA MET A 1 33.77 5.30 14.65
C MET A 1 35.05 5.36 13.85
N GLU A 2 35.98 4.47 14.10
CA GLU A 2 37.15 4.33 13.24
C GLU A 2 36.69 3.81 11.88
N LYS A 3 37.30 4.30 10.82
CA LYS A 3 37.05 3.82 9.46
C LYS A 3 37.38 2.33 9.36
N SER A 4 36.61 1.57 8.61
CA SER A 4 36.79 0.10 8.42
C SER A 4 36.46 -0.76 9.65
N LYS A 5 35.54 -0.33 10.56
CA LYS A 5 35.04 -1.18 11.63
C LYS A 5 33.70 -1.83 11.26
N PHE A 6 33.58 -3.10 11.61
CA PHE A 6 32.36 -3.89 11.49
C PHE A 6 31.76 -4.11 12.91
N VAL A 7 30.68 -3.39 13.22
CA VAL A 7 30.10 -3.31 14.59
C VAL A 7 28.74 -3.99 14.60
N ALA A 8 28.54 -4.90 15.56
CA ALA A 8 27.25 -5.51 15.83
C ALA A 8 26.51 -4.77 16.94
N ILE A 9 25.23 -4.44 16.74
CA ILE A 9 24.29 -4.10 17.80
C ILE A 9 23.39 -5.31 18.06
N TYR A 10 23.56 -5.92 19.24
CA TYR A 10 22.88 -7.13 19.64
C TYR A 10 22.01 -6.93 20.89
N GLY A 11 20.90 -7.66 20.99
CA GLY A 11 20.03 -7.60 22.17
C GLY A 11 18.65 -8.16 21.89
N GLY A 12 17.88 -8.40 22.95
CA GLY A 12 16.52 -8.94 22.86
C GLY A 12 15.53 -8.02 22.14
N VAL A 13 14.34 -8.53 21.85
CA VAL A 13 13.24 -7.72 21.31
C VAL A 13 12.86 -6.64 22.34
N GLY A 14 12.71 -5.40 21.90
CA GLY A 14 12.40 -4.27 22.77
C GLY A 14 13.59 -3.64 23.52
N SER A 15 14.84 -4.14 23.32
CA SER A 15 16.04 -3.61 24.00
C SER A 15 16.47 -2.22 23.54
N GLY A 16 15.83 -1.63 22.50
CA GLY A 16 16.13 -0.28 22.01
C GLY A 16 17.07 -0.23 20.79
N LYS A 17 17.39 -1.37 20.12
CA LYS A 17 18.30 -1.43 18.97
C LYS A 17 17.92 -0.47 17.84
N SER A 18 16.69 -0.54 17.36
CA SER A 18 16.19 0.33 16.28
C SER A 18 16.15 1.80 16.71
N SER A 19 15.88 2.09 17.99
CA SER A 19 15.94 3.47 18.51
C SER A 19 17.37 4.00 18.50
N LEU A 20 18.35 3.19 18.88
CA LEU A 20 19.77 3.56 18.79
C LEU A 20 20.19 3.81 17.34
N VAL A 21 19.79 2.95 16.42
CA VAL A 21 20.06 3.11 14.98
C VAL A 21 19.44 4.42 14.45
N GLN A 22 18.18 4.70 14.79
CA GLN A 22 17.52 5.95 14.38
C GLN A 22 18.20 7.18 15.00
N ALA A 23 18.72 7.09 16.24
CA ALA A 23 19.51 8.15 16.85
C ALA A 23 20.84 8.37 16.11
N ILE A 24 21.54 7.30 15.73
CA ILE A 24 22.77 7.38 14.90
C ILE A 24 22.47 8.07 13.56
N CYS A 25 21.33 7.74 12.93
CA CYS A 25 20.87 8.38 11.70
C CYS A 25 20.31 9.81 11.92
N GLN A 26 20.34 10.35 13.14
CA GLN A 26 19.79 11.66 13.52
C GLN A 26 18.29 11.81 13.22
N LEU A 27 17.56 10.70 13.19
CA LEU A 27 16.10 10.68 12.98
C LEU A 27 15.31 10.83 14.27
N LEU A 28 15.95 10.61 15.44
CA LEU A 28 15.36 10.82 16.77
C LEU A 28 16.01 12.03 17.44
N PRO A 29 15.21 12.99 17.90
CA PRO A 29 15.73 14.10 18.72
C PRO A 29 16.15 13.58 20.12
N PRO A 30 17.26 14.08 20.68
CA PRO A 30 17.63 13.75 22.05
C PRO A 30 16.57 14.26 23.03
N THR A 31 16.26 13.46 24.05
CA THR A 31 15.33 13.84 25.15
C THR A 31 15.99 14.73 26.18
N ASP A 32 17.30 14.58 26.35
CA ASP A 32 18.10 15.39 27.26
C ASP A 32 19.01 16.32 26.42
N PRO A 33 19.02 17.65 26.69
CA PRO A 33 19.89 18.59 25.98
C PRO A 33 21.40 18.30 26.13
N SER A 34 21.80 17.52 27.12
CA SER A 34 23.18 17.04 27.28
C SER A 34 23.55 15.86 26.39
N SER A 35 22.55 15.17 25.85
CA SER A 35 22.75 14.02 24.95
C SER A 35 22.94 14.50 23.52
N PHE A 36 23.98 14.03 22.86
CA PHE A 36 24.24 14.35 21.46
C PHE A 36 24.90 13.17 20.73
N VAL A 37 24.65 13.10 19.42
CA VAL A 37 25.39 12.22 18.53
C VAL A 37 26.40 13.09 17.77
N ALA A 38 27.68 12.89 18.06
CA ALA A 38 28.76 13.62 17.41
C ALA A 38 29.10 12.90 16.09
N LEU A 39 28.67 13.47 14.97
CA LEU A 39 29.07 13.08 13.63
C LEU A 39 29.79 14.25 12.98
N ASP A 40 30.82 13.95 12.19
CA ASP A 40 31.40 14.97 11.33
C ASP A 40 30.33 15.43 10.33
N PRO A 41 30.11 16.73 10.13
CA PRO A 41 29.10 17.25 9.19
C PRO A 41 29.27 16.74 7.75
N THR A 42 30.45 16.25 7.39
CA THR A 42 30.76 15.70 6.07
C THR A 42 30.47 14.20 5.96
N THR A 43 30.17 13.52 7.08
CA THR A 43 29.92 12.07 7.10
C THR A 43 28.60 11.72 6.44
N SER A 44 28.67 10.93 5.40
CA SER A 44 27.49 10.37 4.73
C SER A 44 27.05 9.06 5.38
N ILE A 45 25.74 8.91 5.61
CA ILE A 45 25.15 7.69 6.19
C ILE A 45 24.28 7.01 5.13
N ALA A 46 24.58 5.73 4.84
CA ALA A 46 23.69 4.86 4.08
C ALA A 46 22.90 4.00 5.06
N TYR A 47 21.57 3.97 4.93
CA TYR A 47 20.68 3.32 5.89
C TYR A 47 19.74 2.32 5.22
N SER A 48 19.63 1.13 5.80
CA SER A 48 18.59 0.14 5.48
C SER A 48 17.70 -0.10 6.70
N ALA A 49 16.43 0.25 6.59
CA ALA A 49 15.47 0.08 7.67
C ALA A 49 15.01 -1.39 7.81
N GLN A 50 14.59 -1.78 9.00
CA GLN A 50 14.01 -3.09 9.29
C GLN A 50 12.81 -3.41 8.40
N SER A 51 11.93 -2.43 8.17
CA SER A 51 10.82 -2.57 7.21
C SER A 51 11.22 -1.99 5.85
N PRO A 52 11.40 -2.83 4.82
CA PRO A 52 11.85 -2.37 3.50
C PRO A 52 10.85 -1.41 2.85
N PHE A 53 11.32 -0.24 2.42
CA PHE A 53 10.55 0.69 1.60
C PHE A 53 10.79 0.39 0.12
N ILE A 54 9.75 -0.04 -0.59
CA ILE A 54 9.79 -0.35 -2.03
C ILE A 54 8.87 0.60 -2.78
N GLN A 55 9.42 1.27 -3.79
CA GLN A 55 8.69 2.16 -4.69
C GLN A 55 8.04 1.38 -5.83
N ASN A 56 6.93 1.91 -6.33
CA ASN A 56 6.27 1.41 -7.53
C ASN A 56 7.03 1.86 -8.79
N THR A 57 8.12 1.16 -9.08
CA THR A 57 9.00 1.39 -10.23
C THR A 57 9.78 0.09 -10.52
N SER A 58 10.69 0.08 -11.51
CA SER A 58 11.50 -1.11 -11.79
C SER A 58 12.41 -1.48 -10.60
N LEU A 59 12.82 -2.76 -10.52
CA LEU A 59 13.73 -3.23 -9.49
C LEU A 59 15.06 -2.44 -9.55
N LYS A 60 15.58 -2.21 -10.73
CA LYS A 60 16.78 -1.38 -10.96
C LYS A 60 16.61 0.01 -10.38
N ASN A 61 15.51 0.70 -10.68
CA ASN A 61 15.25 2.04 -10.15
C ASN A 61 15.07 2.05 -8.63
N ASN A 62 14.56 0.97 -8.05
CA ASN A 62 14.51 0.79 -6.60
C ASN A 62 15.89 0.71 -5.95
N ILE A 63 16.87 0.10 -6.62
CA ILE A 63 18.25 0.03 -6.15
C ILE A 63 18.98 1.35 -6.37
N LEU A 64 18.90 1.93 -7.58
CA LEU A 64 19.55 3.19 -7.91
C LEU A 64 19.03 4.37 -7.08
N PHE A 65 17.76 4.38 -6.78
CA PHE A 65 17.08 5.40 -5.98
C PHE A 65 17.41 6.86 -6.37
N GLY A 66 17.47 7.09 -7.68
CA GLY A 66 17.78 8.41 -8.26
C GLY A 66 19.28 8.69 -8.50
N GLN A 67 20.15 7.77 -8.15
CA GLN A 67 21.59 7.86 -8.46
C GLN A 67 21.88 7.47 -9.91
N LYS A 68 23.05 7.88 -10.41
CA LYS A 68 23.52 7.48 -11.73
C LYS A 68 23.83 5.99 -11.80
N PHE A 69 23.48 5.36 -12.92
CA PHE A 69 23.77 3.96 -13.15
C PHE A 69 25.27 3.77 -13.47
N GLU A 70 25.95 2.99 -12.65
CA GLU A 70 27.34 2.54 -12.84
C GLU A 70 27.34 1.02 -12.95
N PRO A 71 27.63 0.44 -14.14
CA PRO A 71 27.42 -0.99 -14.40
C PRO A 71 28.19 -1.91 -13.44
N GLN A 72 29.47 -1.60 -13.15
CA GLN A 72 30.30 -2.43 -12.28
C GLN A 72 29.75 -2.42 -10.86
N LYS A 73 29.58 -1.25 -10.28
CA LYS A 73 29.01 -1.06 -8.94
C LYS A 73 27.66 -1.74 -8.77
N TYR A 74 26.79 -1.62 -9.77
CA TYR A 74 25.48 -2.26 -9.77
C TYR A 74 25.60 -3.79 -9.74
N SER A 75 26.51 -4.36 -10.58
CA SER A 75 26.77 -5.80 -10.61
C SER A 75 27.29 -6.31 -9.27
N ASP A 76 28.25 -5.58 -8.66
CA ASP A 76 28.85 -5.95 -7.38
C ASP A 76 27.79 -5.95 -6.26
N VAL A 77 26.91 -4.96 -6.23
CA VAL A 77 25.80 -4.87 -5.27
C VAL A 77 24.78 -6.00 -5.46
N ILE A 78 24.43 -6.35 -6.70
CA ILE A 78 23.54 -7.50 -7.00
C ILE A 78 24.17 -8.80 -6.47
N GLU A 79 25.47 -8.99 -6.63
CA GLU A 79 26.18 -10.17 -6.15
C GLU A 79 26.21 -10.22 -4.62
N VAL A 80 26.60 -9.11 -3.97
CA VAL A 80 26.63 -9.01 -2.50
C VAL A 80 25.26 -9.33 -1.89
N CYS A 81 24.17 -8.81 -2.45
CA CYS A 81 22.81 -9.07 -1.98
C CYS A 81 22.22 -10.40 -2.44
N ALA A 82 22.97 -11.23 -3.16
CA ALA A 82 22.51 -12.51 -3.72
C ALA A 82 21.18 -12.36 -4.53
N LEU A 83 21.04 -11.27 -5.30
CA LEU A 83 19.86 -10.99 -6.12
C LEU A 83 19.94 -11.58 -7.53
N ALA A 84 21.10 -12.05 -7.98
CA ALA A 84 21.29 -12.52 -9.34
C ALA A 84 20.33 -13.65 -9.73
N SER A 85 20.05 -14.59 -8.83
CA SER A 85 19.10 -15.69 -9.06
C SER A 85 17.64 -15.18 -9.17
N ASP A 86 17.28 -14.15 -8.41
CA ASP A 86 15.95 -13.57 -8.48
C ASP A 86 15.70 -12.84 -9.80
N LEU A 87 16.73 -12.12 -10.28
CA LEU A 87 16.66 -11.43 -11.57
C LEU A 87 16.40 -12.37 -12.75
N LEU A 88 16.94 -13.59 -12.70
CA LEU A 88 16.71 -14.62 -13.73
C LEU A 88 15.27 -15.13 -13.73
N LEU A 89 14.57 -15.07 -12.61
CA LEU A 89 13.17 -15.51 -12.47
C LEU A 89 12.17 -14.42 -12.85
N LEU A 90 12.60 -13.16 -12.88
CA LEU A 90 11.74 -12.03 -13.22
C LEU A 90 11.59 -11.89 -14.75
N PRO A 91 10.39 -11.57 -15.27
CA PRO A 91 10.10 -11.55 -16.71
C PRO A 91 11.00 -10.65 -17.55
N ARG A 92 11.48 -9.53 -16.98
CA ARG A 92 12.38 -8.56 -17.62
C ARG A 92 13.63 -8.32 -16.78
N GLY A 93 14.02 -9.27 -15.95
CA GLY A 93 15.16 -9.11 -15.05
C GLY A 93 14.98 -7.88 -14.14
N ASP A 94 15.99 -7.03 -14.09
CA ASP A 94 16.02 -5.82 -13.25
C ASP A 94 15.12 -4.67 -13.76
N GLU A 95 14.69 -4.69 -15.01
CA GLU A 95 13.70 -3.74 -15.57
C GLU A 95 12.25 -4.17 -15.28
N THR A 96 12.01 -5.27 -14.56
CA THR A 96 10.68 -5.68 -14.13
C THR A 96 10.08 -4.65 -13.18
N GLU A 97 8.86 -4.18 -13.47
CA GLU A 97 8.13 -3.28 -12.57
C GLU A 97 7.74 -3.98 -11.27
N ILE A 98 8.02 -3.30 -10.17
CA ILE A 98 7.61 -3.74 -8.83
C ILE A 98 6.34 -2.99 -8.47
N GLY A 99 5.27 -3.73 -8.16
CA GLY A 99 3.98 -3.15 -7.77
C GLY A 99 4.05 -2.36 -6.45
N GLU A 100 2.94 -1.70 -6.11
CA GLU A 100 2.84 -0.93 -4.87
C GLU A 100 3.31 -1.74 -3.65
N ARG A 101 4.21 -1.15 -2.85
CA ARG A 101 4.82 -1.78 -1.67
C ARG A 101 5.51 -3.11 -1.96
N GLY A 102 5.91 -3.34 -3.21
CA GLY A 102 6.59 -4.57 -3.61
C GLY A 102 5.70 -5.81 -3.56
N VAL A 103 4.43 -5.69 -3.93
CA VAL A 103 3.43 -6.77 -3.81
C VAL A 103 3.86 -8.07 -4.48
N ASN A 104 4.62 -7.98 -5.56
CA ASN A 104 5.16 -9.09 -6.33
C ASN A 104 6.55 -9.59 -5.86
N LEU A 105 7.07 -9.08 -4.75
CA LEU A 105 8.30 -9.54 -4.13
C LEU A 105 8.02 -10.24 -2.79
N SER A 106 8.75 -11.32 -2.51
CA SER A 106 8.76 -11.94 -1.19
C SER A 106 9.37 -11.00 -0.13
N GLY A 107 9.12 -11.27 1.16
CA GLY A 107 9.72 -10.50 2.26
C GLY A 107 11.25 -10.45 2.18
N GLY A 108 11.88 -11.59 1.91
CA GLY A 108 13.33 -11.69 1.75
C GLY A 108 13.87 -10.93 0.52
N GLN A 109 13.14 -10.95 -0.60
CA GLN A 109 13.50 -10.17 -1.79
C GLN A 109 13.42 -8.66 -1.50
N LYS A 110 12.36 -8.20 -0.82
CA LYS A 110 12.25 -6.78 -0.40
C LYS A 110 13.41 -6.35 0.49
N ALA A 111 13.76 -7.17 1.48
CA ALA A 111 14.89 -6.90 2.37
C ALA A 111 16.21 -6.78 1.59
N ARG A 112 16.46 -7.70 0.65
CA ARG A 112 17.67 -7.68 -0.19
C ARG A 112 17.71 -6.48 -1.15
N VAL A 113 16.57 -6.06 -1.71
CA VAL A 113 16.50 -4.84 -2.53
C VAL A 113 16.75 -3.59 -1.69
N SER A 114 16.23 -3.52 -0.45
CA SER A 114 16.50 -2.42 0.48
C SER A 114 17.98 -2.37 0.87
N LEU A 115 18.58 -3.52 1.14
CA LEU A 115 20.01 -3.65 1.40
C LEU A 115 20.84 -3.20 0.19
N ALA A 116 20.48 -3.67 -1.01
CA ALA A 116 21.17 -3.30 -2.26
C ALA A 116 21.14 -1.79 -2.51
N ARG A 117 20.04 -1.12 -2.22
CA ARG A 117 19.90 0.34 -2.26
C ARG A 117 20.88 1.03 -1.30
N ALA A 118 20.97 0.56 -0.06
CA ALA A 118 21.87 1.13 0.92
C ALA A 118 23.35 0.94 0.53
N LEU A 119 23.70 -0.23 -0.02
CA LEU A 119 25.04 -0.51 -0.54
C LEU A 119 25.37 0.34 -1.77
N TYR A 120 24.41 0.52 -2.66
CA TYR A 120 24.59 1.35 -3.86
C TYR A 120 24.77 2.83 -3.51
N CYS A 121 24.19 3.29 -2.40
CA CYS A 121 24.34 4.67 -1.93
C CYS A 121 25.76 5.03 -1.52
N GLU A 122 26.60 4.07 -1.06
CA GLU A 122 27.97 4.27 -0.58
C GLU A 122 28.10 5.40 0.44
N GLY A 123 27.79 5.11 1.69
CA GLY A 123 28.03 6.05 2.79
C GLY A 123 29.38 5.80 3.48
N ASP A 124 29.93 6.81 4.16
CA ASP A 124 31.07 6.64 5.07
C ASP A 124 30.71 5.70 6.23
N VAL A 125 29.42 5.68 6.61
CA VAL A 125 28.84 4.76 7.58
C VAL A 125 27.64 4.08 6.97
N LEU A 126 27.67 2.74 6.95
CA LEU A 126 26.52 1.92 6.57
C LEU A 126 25.80 1.42 7.82
N VAL A 127 24.54 1.77 7.96
CA VAL A 127 23.70 1.40 9.10
C VAL A 127 22.60 0.46 8.64
N LEU A 128 22.57 -0.75 9.18
CA LEU A 128 21.69 -1.83 8.76
C LEU A 128 20.83 -2.29 9.94
N ASP A 129 19.52 -2.05 9.88
CA ASP A 129 18.58 -2.44 10.95
C ASP A 129 17.94 -3.80 10.62
N ASP A 130 18.57 -4.88 11.10
CA ASP A 130 18.13 -6.29 11.00
C ASP A 130 17.75 -6.77 9.58
N PRO A 131 18.60 -6.52 8.56
CA PRO A 131 18.30 -6.80 7.16
C PRO A 131 18.24 -8.30 6.84
N LEU A 132 18.75 -9.15 7.72
CA LEU A 132 18.87 -10.59 7.52
C LEU A 132 17.70 -11.38 8.11
N SER A 133 16.88 -10.78 8.98
CA SER A 133 15.80 -11.47 9.70
C SER A 133 14.69 -12.03 8.80
N ALA A 134 14.50 -11.44 7.62
CA ALA A 134 13.51 -11.90 6.64
C ALA A 134 14.03 -12.94 5.65
N LEU A 135 15.33 -13.34 5.78
CA LEU A 135 15.99 -14.28 4.88
C LEU A 135 15.99 -15.69 5.49
N ASP A 136 15.98 -16.70 4.63
CA ASP A 136 16.32 -18.07 5.00
C ASP A 136 17.78 -18.18 5.44
N ALA A 137 18.12 -19.19 6.21
CA ALA A 137 19.45 -19.35 6.82
C ALA A 137 20.57 -19.35 5.78
N ASP A 138 20.41 -20.09 4.68
CA ASP A 138 21.46 -20.21 3.63
C ASP A 138 21.67 -18.89 2.90
N THR A 139 20.58 -18.22 2.49
CA THR A 139 20.66 -16.91 1.84
C THR A 139 21.20 -15.85 2.82
N GLY A 140 20.77 -15.88 4.08
CA GLY A 140 21.24 -14.96 5.12
C GLY A 140 22.75 -15.09 5.35
N ASN A 141 23.27 -16.31 5.47
CA ASN A 141 24.69 -16.59 5.61
C ASN A 141 25.48 -16.09 4.38
N ARG A 142 24.98 -16.39 3.18
CA ARG A 142 25.64 -15.96 1.94
C ARG A 142 25.72 -14.43 1.83
N VAL A 143 24.61 -13.73 2.09
CA VAL A 143 24.56 -12.25 2.07
C VAL A 143 25.48 -11.67 3.13
N PHE A 144 25.50 -12.24 4.35
CA PHE A 144 26.36 -11.79 5.43
C PHE A 144 27.86 -11.94 5.05
N GLN A 145 28.29 -13.09 4.54
CA GLN A 145 29.67 -13.32 4.13
C GLN A 145 30.09 -12.42 2.95
N ASN A 146 29.23 -12.24 1.96
CA ASN A 146 29.47 -11.33 0.85
C ASN A 146 29.62 -9.88 1.34
N LEU A 147 28.72 -9.46 2.24
CA LEU A 147 28.76 -8.13 2.87
C LEU A 147 30.09 -7.92 3.62
N LYS A 148 30.46 -8.86 4.47
CA LYS A 148 31.70 -8.82 5.23
C LYS A 148 32.91 -8.69 4.30
N ASN A 149 33.02 -9.53 3.27
CA ASN A 149 34.15 -9.54 2.33
C ASN A 149 34.21 -8.23 1.52
N SER A 150 33.07 -7.70 1.08
CA SER A 150 33.00 -6.44 0.34
C SER A 150 33.44 -5.24 1.19
N TYR A 151 33.07 -5.23 2.46
CA TYR A 151 33.36 -4.10 3.36
C TYR A 151 34.77 -4.16 4.00
N LEU A 152 35.36 -5.32 4.16
CA LEU A 152 36.77 -5.44 4.59
C LEU A 152 37.75 -4.75 3.63
N THR A 153 37.33 -4.58 2.36
CA THR A 153 38.10 -3.86 1.33
C THR A 153 37.72 -2.39 1.20
N SER A 154 36.60 -1.97 1.80
CA SER A 154 36.10 -0.59 1.76
C SER A 154 36.59 0.21 2.98
N ASN A 155 36.69 1.53 2.82
CA ASN A 155 37.09 2.44 3.91
C ASN A 155 35.88 2.95 4.73
N SER A 156 34.76 2.22 4.68
CA SER A 156 33.49 2.58 5.36
C SER A 156 33.33 1.81 6.66
N ALA A 157 32.65 2.39 7.64
CA ALA A 157 32.25 1.69 8.87
C ALA A 157 30.87 1.05 8.66
N VAL A 158 30.66 -0.17 9.18
CA VAL A 158 29.37 -0.87 9.13
C VAL A 158 28.83 -1.06 10.53
N VAL A 159 27.58 -0.67 10.74
CA VAL A 159 26.81 -0.94 11.95
C VAL A 159 25.64 -1.83 11.58
N LEU A 160 25.66 -3.08 12.03
CA LEU A 160 24.62 -4.06 11.75
C LEU A 160 23.88 -4.44 13.02
N VAL A 161 22.58 -4.18 13.05
CA VAL A 161 21.70 -4.73 14.06
C VAL A 161 21.35 -6.16 13.69
N THR A 162 21.53 -7.08 14.63
CA THR A 162 21.15 -8.48 14.42
C THR A 162 20.59 -9.11 15.69
N SER A 163 19.70 -10.05 15.52
CA SER A 163 19.24 -10.96 16.57
C SER A 163 19.91 -12.35 16.44
N ALA A 164 20.67 -12.57 15.38
CA ALA A 164 21.35 -13.83 15.08
C ALA A 164 22.72 -13.89 15.77
N SER A 165 22.84 -14.74 16.78
CA SER A 165 24.05 -14.87 17.61
C SER A 165 25.24 -15.53 16.89
N HIS A 166 24.98 -16.38 15.89
CA HIS A 166 26.02 -17.12 15.15
C HIS A 166 26.92 -16.24 14.29
N PHE A 167 26.51 -15.00 14.00
CA PHE A 167 27.35 -14.04 13.28
C PHE A 167 28.31 -13.25 14.19
N LEU A 168 28.08 -13.27 15.53
CA LEU A 168 28.78 -12.36 16.46
C LEU A 168 30.30 -12.53 16.45
N SER A 169 30.82 -13.74 16.19
CA SER A 169 32.27 -14.00 16.11
C SER A 169 32.95 -13.26 14.95
N ASP A 170 32.19 -12.80 13.98
CA ASP A 170 32.71 -12.20 12.74
C ASP A 170 32.82 -10.66 12.82
N PHE A 171 32.38 -10.05 13.92
CA PHE A 171 32.42 -8.60 14.13
C PHE A 171 33.65 -8.18 14.91
N ASP A 172 34.15 -6.97 14.59
CA ASP A 172 35.30 -6.37 15.30
C ASP A 172 34.87 -5.90 16.70
N GLU A 173 33.64 -5.44 16.82
CA GLU A 173 33.09 -4.90 18.06
C GLU A 173 31.61 -5.26 18.18
N ILE A 174 31.21 -5.66 19.39
CA ILE A 174 29.82 -6.02 19.72
C ILE A 174 29.33 -5.08 20.81
N GLN A 175 28.18 -4.48 20.57
CA GLN A 175 27.46 -3.67 21.54
C GLN A 175 26.19 -4.39 21.97
N LEU A 176 26.15 -4.84 23.22
CA LEU A 176 24.98 -5.52 23.80
C LEU A 176 24.04 -4.50 24.45
N LEU A 177 22.81 -4.40 23.94
CA LEU A 177 21.77 -3.57 24.48
C LEU A 177 20.77 -4.37 25.32
N HIS A 178 20.43 -3.82 26.48
CA HIS A 178 19.40 -4.32 27.35
C HIS A 178 18.68 -3.16 28.03
N ASP A 179 17.33 -3.14 27.94
CA ASP A 179 16.47 -2.08 28.51
C ASP A 179 16.94 -0.64 28.16
N GLY A 180 17.29 -0.42 26.88
CA GLY A 180 17.73 0.89 26.38
C GLY A 180 19.12 1.31 26.81
N GLN A 181 19.89 0.44 27.47
CA GLN A 181 21.26 0.72 27.94
C GLN A 181 22.26 -0.23 27.30
N THR A 182 23.44 0.28 26.98
CA THR A 182 24.59 -0.55 26.62
C THR A 182 25.12 -1.25 27.87
N ARG A 183 25.05 -2.57 27.90
CA ARG A 183 25.53 -3.39 29.01
C ARG A 183 26.94 -3.91 28.79
N PHE A 184 27.30 -4.11 27.55
CA PHE A 184 28.64 -4.56 27.16
C PHE A 184 29.04 -3.90 25.82
N GLN A 185 30.32 -3.62 25.70
CA GLN A 185 30.96 -3.16 24.46
C GLN A 185 32.38 -3.72 24.41
N GLY A 186 32.71 -4.47 23.39
CA GLY A 186 34.00 -5.09 23.22
C GLY A 186 34.05 -6.11 22.09
N SER A 187 35.14 -6.87 21.99
CA SER A 187 35.26 -7.94 21.02
C SER A 187 34.47 -9.18 21.43
N PHE A 188 34.30 -10.13 20.51
CA PHE A 188 33.65 -11.41 20.80
C PHE A 188 34.35 -12.17 21.94
N LYS A 189 35.67 -12.12 22.01
CA LYS A 189 36.45 -12.73 23.09
C LYS A 189 36.15 -12.10 24.45
N ASP A 190 36.09 -10.77 24.48
CA ASP A 190 35.73 -10.04 25.72
C ASP A 190 34.31 -10.32 26.16
N LEU A 191 33.38 -10.53 25.21
CA LEU A 191 31.99 -10.92 25.50
C LEU A 191 31.95 -12.32 26.18
N LEU A 192 32.76 -13.26 25.75
CA LEU A 192 32.86 -14.57 26.36
C LEU A 192 33.45 -14.54 27.78
N GLU A 193 34.48 -13.69 27.98
CA GLU A 193 35.08 -13.50 29.32
C GLU A 193 34.11 -12.76 30.27
N TYR A 194 33.36 -11.78 29.76
CA TYR A 194 32.32 -11.08 30.52
C TYR A 194 31.25 -12.04 31.02
N GLU A 195 30.88 -13.03 30.21
CA GLU A 195 29.91 -14.06 30.58
C GLU A 195 30.45 -15.05 31.64
N VAL A 196 31.70 -15.52 31.48
CA VAL A 196 32.35 -16.48 32.42
C VAL A 196 32.49 -15.87 33.82
N ASN A 197 32.75 -14.57 33.90
CA ASN A 197 32.91 -13.84 35.17
C ASN A 197 31.58 -13.42 35.83
N GLY A 198 30.45 -13.95 35.34
CA GLY A 198 29.11 -13.75 35.95
C GLY A 198 28.54 -12.35 35.79
N GLY A 199 29.08 -11.55 34.83
CA GLY A 199 28.55 -10.21 34.57
C GLY A 199 28.63 -9.27 35.79
N GLU A 200 29.65 -9.36 36.64
CA GLU A 200 29.87 -8.52 37.82
C GLU A 200 30.07 -7.06 37.42
N GLY A 201 28.99 -6.37 37.16
CA GLY A 201 28.78 -4.96 36.96
C GLY A 201 27.34 -4.58 37.30
N LEU A 202 26.52 -5.56 37.65
CA LEU A 202 25.17 -5.37 38.12
C LEU A 202 25.19 -5.39 39.65
N SER A 203 25.53 -4.25 40.28
CA SER A 203 25.30 -4.05 41.74
C SER A 203 23.82 -4.35 42.04
N PRO A 204 23.56 -5.14 43.12
CA PRO A 204 22.20 -5.57 43.47
C PRO A 204 21.32 -4.46 44.06
N ASP A 205 21.77 -3.21 44.07
CA ASP A 205 21.09 -2.08 44.69
C ASP A 205 20.44 -1.15 43.65
N SER A 206 19.43 -1.62 43.00
CA SER A 206 18.33 -0.78 42.49
C SER A 206 17.04 -1.59 42.47
N SER A 207 16.36 -1.49 43.62
CA SER A 207 14.97 -1.84 43.80
C SER A 207 14.08 -1.07 42.82
N SER A 208 13.63 -1.69 41.75
CA SER A 208 12.35 -1.40 41.14
C SER A 208 12.05 -2.43 40.02
N ASN A 209 11.01 -3.22 40.21
CA ASN A 209 10.16 -3.88 39.21
C ASN A 209 10.74 -4.16 37.79
N ALA A 210 11.87 -4.80 37.68
CA ALA A 210 12.32 -5.37 36.42
C ALA A 210 11.52 -6.66 36.15
N ASN A 211 10.69 -6.66 35.10
CA ASN A 211 9.92 -7.80 34.66
C ASN A 211 10.79 -9.06 34.60
N SER A 212 10.33 -10.15 35.24
CA SER A 212 10.98 -11.47 35.26
C SER A 212 11.32 -11.99 33.86
N ASN A 213 10.60 -11.57 32.82
CA ASN A 213 10.83 -11.91 31.42
C ASN A 213 12.16 -11.31 30.87
N SER A 214 12.60 -10.15 31.34
CA SER A 214 13.83 -9.50 30.85
C SER A 214 15.09 -10.22 31.34
N ARG A 215 15.06 -10.76 32.56
CA ARG A 215 16.18 -11.56 33.11
C ARG A 215 16.28 -12.93 32.45
N GLN A 216 15.14 -13.52 32.10
CA GLN A 216 15.07 -14.80 31.38
C GLN A 216 15.64 -14.65 29.95
N ASN A 217 15.32 -13.56 29.24
CA ASN A 217 15.84 -13.30 27.89
C ASN A 217 17.37 -13.14 27.84
N LEU A 218 17.98 -12.53 28.86
CA LEU A 218 19.45 -12.42 28.90
C LEU A 218 20.10 -13.78 29.19
N ALA A 219 19.55 -14.55 30.15
CA ALA A 219 20.04 -15.88 30.47
C ALA A 219 19.86 -16.85 29.29
N ASP A 220 18.76 -16.75 28.52
CA ASP A 220 18.51 -17.55 27.34
C ASP A 220 19.49 -17.22 26.20
N VAL A 221 19.79 -15.94 26.00
CA VAL A 221 20.80 -15.47 25.05
C VAL A 221 22.19 -15.99 25.42
N LEU A 222 22.54 -15.89 26.68
CA LEU A 222 23.83 -16.37 27.19
C LEU A 222 23.95 -17.89 27.11
N SER A 223 22.87 -18.65 27.43
CA SER A 223 22.84 -20.11 27.28
C SER A 223 22.95 -20.56 25.84
N TYR A 224 22.35 -19.82 24.90
CA TYR A 224 22.45 -20.11 23.47
C TYR A 224 23.88 -19.87 22.93
N LEU A 225 24.53 -18.79 23.37
CA LEU A 225 25.93 -18.52 23.03
C LEU A 225 26.86 -19.63 23.54
N LYS A 226 26.64 -20.14 24.77
CA LYS A 226 27.39 -21.31 25.30
C LYS A 226 27.23 -22.55 24.45
N THR A 227 26.00 -22.82 24.01
CA THR A 227 25.70 -24.01 23.19
C THR A 227 26.32 -23.88 21.81
N ALA A 228 26.29 -22.68 21.19
CA ALA A 228 26.88 -22.40 19.89
C ALA A 228 28.41 -22.52 19.93
N ILE A 229 29.07 -22.07 21.01
CA ILE A 229 30.52 -22.17 21.20
C ILE A 229 30.95 -23.63 21.39
N GLN A 230 30.19 -24.44 22.13
CA GLN A 230 30.47 -25.87 22.32
C GLN A 230 30.33 -26.64 21.00
N GLN A 231 29.39 -26.32 20.16
CA GLN A 231 29.23 -26.94 18.84
C GLN A 231 30.36 -26.59 17.88
N ASP A 232 30.91 -25.37 17.94
CA ASP A 232 32.03 -24.95 17.10
C ASP A 232 33.36 -25.57 17.55
N SER A 233 33.51 -25.85 18.82
CA SER A 233 34.70 -26.56 19.35
C SER A 233 34.72 -28.04 19.00
N ASP A 234 33.52 -28.67 18.92
CA ASP A 234 33.37 -30.09 18.52
C ASP A 234 33.33 -30.30 17.00
N GLY A 235 33.06 -29.25 16.23
CA GLY A 235 32.97 -29.30 14.75
C GLY A 235 34.30 -29.32 14.01
N LYS A 236 35.40 -29.00 14.67
CA LYS A 236 36.74 -28.97 14.02
C LYS A 236 37.42 -30.32 13.82
N GLU A 237 36.82 -31.42 14.26
CA GLU A 237 37.41 -32.78 14.08
C GLU A 237 36.75 -33.68 13.03
N LYS A 238 35.74 -33.17 12.24
CA LYS A 238 35.09 -33.99 11.20
C LYS A 238 34.87 -33.24 9.88
N GLU A 239 35.95 -32.95 9.21
CA GLU A 239 35.90 -32.62 7.80
C GLU A 239 36.73 -33.63 7.01
N ASN A 240 36.08 -34.68 6.53
CA ASN A 240 36.43 -35.49 5.35
C ASN A 240 35.39 -36.60 5.18
N VAL A 241 34.26 -36.30 4.57
CA VAL A 241 33.45 -37.32 3.89
C VAL A 241 32.88 -36.70 2.61
N ASP A 242 33.38 -37.22 1.50
CA ASP A 242 32.84 -37.00 0.16
C ASP A 242 31.36 -37.37 0.11
N VAL A 243 30.53 -36.46 -0.40
CA VAL A 243 29.15 -36.75 -0.74
C VAL A 243 28.95 -36.49 -2.22
N ASP A 244 28.84 -37.57 -2.96
CA ASP A 244 28.44 -37.63 -4.36
C ASP A 244 27.02 -37.01 -4.55
N VAL A 245 26.94 -36.07 -5.47
CA VAL A 245 25.71 -35.44 -5.91
C VAL A 245 24.97 -36.34 -6.89
N ALA A 246 23.89 -36.97 -6.43
CA ALA A 246 22.94 -37.62 -7.32
C ALA A 246 21.83 -36.62 -7.72
N VAL A 247 21.90 -36.20 -8.96
CA VAL A 247 20.82 -35.44 -9.64
C VAL A 247 19.63 -36.37 -9.88
N ALA A 248 18.52 -36.07 -9.28
CA ALA A 248 17.24 -36.66 -9.62
C ALA A 248 16.28 -35.63 -10.21
N THR A 249 16.25 -35.60 -11.54
CA THR A 249 15.19 -35.04 -12.37
C THR A 249 13.91 -35.85 -12.25
N SER A 250 12.82 -35.25 -11.81
CA SER A 250 11.49 -35.78 -12.12
C SER A 250 10.44 -34.66 -12.12
N ILE A 251 10.03 -34.28 -13.34
CA ILE A 251 8.84 -33.52 -13.68
C ILE A 251 7.67 -34.51 -13.75
N PRO A 252 6.53 -34.24 -13.17
CA PRO A 252 5.28 -34.89 -13.62
C PRO A 252 4.43 -33.90 -14.43
N THR A 253 4.39 -34.15 -15.71
CA THR A 253 3.35 -33.72 -16.63
C THR A 253 2.13 -34.60 -16.40
N SER A 254 0.98 -34.02 -16.12
CA SER A 254 -0.30 -34.67 -16.37
C SER A 254 -1.35 -33.67 -16.85
N ALA A 255 -1.56 -33.73 -18.16
CA ALA A 255 -2.75 -33.23 -18.82
C ALA A 255 -3.92 -34.17 -18.52
N THR A 256 -5.07 -33.63 -18.18
CA THR A 256 -6.33 -34.33 -18.41
C THR A 256 -7.40 -33.34 -18.87
N THR A 257 -7.76 -33.45 -20.09
CA THR A 257 -8.91 -32.89 -20.81
C THR A 257 -10.22 -33.35 -20.19
N ASN A 258 -11.14 -32.44 -19.93
CA ASN A 258 -12.57 -32.74 -20.09
C ASN A 258 -13.27 -31.57 -20.78
N LYS A 259 -13.84 -31.93 -21.91
CA LYS A 259 -14.79 -31.15 -22.71
C LYS A 259 -16.15 -31.24 -22.05
N ASP A 260 -16.76 -30.11 -21.79
CA ASP A 260 -18.21 -29.99 -21.91
C ASP A 260 -18.54 -28.69 -22.64
N LYS A 261 -19.42 -28.89 -23.64
CA LYS A 261 -19.92 -27.90 -24.57
C LYS A 261 -21.13 -27.24 -23.94
N ASP A 262 -21.09 -25.93 -23.79
CA ASP A 262 -22.31 -25.14 -23.92
C ASP A 262 -22.03 -23.95 -24.84
N LYS A 263 -22.84 -23.92 -25.90
CA LYS A 263 -22.88 -22.88 -26.90
C LYS A 263 -23.74 -21.75 -26.38
N ASP A 264 -23.14 -20.60 -26.15
CA ASP A 264 -23.84 -19.35 -26.33
C ASP A 264 -22.98 -18.38 -27.14
N ASN A 265 -23.62 -18.03 -28.26
CA ASN A 265 -23.10 -17.25 -29.36
C ASN A 265 -23.29 -15.77 -29.00
N ASP A 266 -22.21 -15.07 -28.60
CA ASP A 266 -22.18 -13.62 -28.71
C ASP A 266 -20.85 -13.19 -29.37
N ASN A 267 -21.01 -12.84 -30.64
CA ASN A 267 -19.98 -12.21 -31.44
C ASN A 267 -19.73 -10.76 -30.96
N ASP A 268 -18.80 -10.56 -30.07
CA ASP A 268 -18.06 -9.32 -29.97
C ASP A 268 -16.57 -9.66 -30.03
N LYS A 269 -16.05 -9.67 -31.25
CA LYS A 269 -14.61 -9.75 -31.51
C LYS A 269 -13.98 -8.40 -31.24
N ASP A 270 -13.79 -8.03 -29.98
CA ASP A 270 -12.74 -7.14 -29.60
C ASP A 270 -11.44 -7.96 -29.53
N LYS A 271 -10.62 -7.77 -30.55
CA LYS A 271 -9.26 -8.28 -30.62
C LYS A 271 -8.39 -7.49 -29.64
N ASP A 272 -8.50 -7.75 -28.35
CA ASP A 272 -7.44 -7.44 -27.40
C ASP A 272 -6.32 -8.48 -27.63
N LYS A 273 -5.39 -8.14 -28.51
CA LYS A 273 -4.06 -8.72 -28.47
C LYS A 273 -3.38 -8.11 -27.26
N ASP A 274 -3.59 -8.72 -26.09
CA ASP A 274 -2.74 -8.52 -24.96
C ASP A 274 -1.33 -8.98 -25.37
N ASN A 275 -0.45 -8.01 -25.59
CA ASN A 275 0.98 -8.25 -25.63
C ASN A 275 1.43 -8.58 -24.21
N ASP A 276 1.29 -9.82 -23.77
CA ASP A 276 1.67 -10.34 -22.45
C ASP A 276 3.19 -10.32 -22.21
N ASN A 277 3.98 -9.68 -23.07
CA ASN A 277 5.45 -9.68 -23.02
C ASN A 277 6.08 -8.33 -22.64
N ASP A 278 5.30 -7.34 -22.19
CA ASP A 278 5.88 -6.01 -21.94
C ASP A 278 6.42 -5.79 -20.52
N GLY A 279 6.36 -6.79 -19.62
CA GLY A 279 6.88 -6.69 -18.24
C GLY A 279 6.31 -5.55 -17.40
N SER A 280 5.34 -4.79 -17.95
CA SER A 280 4.57 -3.78 -17.22
C SER A 280 3.48 -4.51 -16.44
N LEU A 281 3.58 -4.48 -15.11
CA LEU A 281 2.59 -5.05 -14.20
C LEU A 281 1.36 -4.16 -14.06
N MET A 282 1.52 -2.86 -14.25
CA MET A 282 0.46 -1.89 -14.10
C MET A 282 -0.29 -1.72 -15.43
N ARG A 283 -1.57 -2.08 -15.42
CA ARG A 283 -2.44 -1.81 -16.58
C ARG A 283 -2.76 -0.33 -16.65
N ASP A 284 -2.46 0.29 -17.81
CA ASP A 284 -2.89 1.65 -18.11
C ASP A 284 -4.41 1.75 -18.14
N GLU A 285 -4.95 2.82 -17.58
CA GLU A 285 -6.38 3.08 -17.59
C GLU A 285 -6.80 3.56 -18.98
N LYS A 286 -7.62 2.75 -19.68
CA LYS A 286 -8.22 3.18 -20.94
C LYS A 286 -9.27 4.26 -20.62
N GLN A 287 -8.91 5.53 -20.77
CA GLN A 287 -9.87 6.63 -20.68
C GLN A 287 -10.67 6.70 -21.97
N GLU A 288 -11.97 6.41 -21.90
CA GLU A 288 -12.88 6.62 -23.02
C GLU A 288 -13.26 8.11 -23.09
N TYR A 289 -12.67 8.84 -24.04
CA TYR A 289 -13.05 10.21 -24.34
C TYR A 289 -14.27 10.23 -25.28
N GLY A 290 -15.26 11.07 -24.96
CA GLY A 290 -16.42 11.28 -25.82
C GLY A 290 -17.75 11.27 -25.11
N ARG A 291 -18.85 11.23 -25.88
CA ARG A 291 -20.23 11.15 -25.35
C ARG A 291 -20.46 9.82 -24.65
N SER A 292 -21.04 9.85 -23.47
CA SER A 292 -21.46 8.66 -22.73
C SER A 292 -22.33 7.74 -23.59
N LYS A 293 -21.92 6.49 -23.75
CA LYS A 293 -22.67 5.50 -24.53
C LYS A 293 -24.08 5.30 -23.94
N ILE A 294 -25.09 5.12 -24.79
CA ILE A 294 -26.48 4.88 -24.36
C ILE A 294 -26.57 3.72 -23.35
N LYS A 295 -25.70 2.73 -23.46
CA LYS A 295 -25.59 1.59 -22.52
C LYS A 295 -25.38 2.06 -21.05
N VAL A 296 -24.63 3.12 -20.83
CA VAL A 296 -24.39 3.68 -19.46
C VAL A 296 -25.67 4.27 -18.90
N TRP A 297 -26.39 5.06 -19.68
CA TRP A 297 -27.69 5.64 -19.29
C TRP A 297 -28.73 4.56 -19.00
N THR A 298 -28.83 3.54 -19.85
CA THR A 298 -29.78 2.44 -19.63
C THR A 298 -29.44 1.65 -18.36
N ALA A 299 -28.15 1.45 -18.03
CA ALA A 299 -27.71 0.82 -16.79
C ALA A 299 -28.11 1.67 -15.57
N TRP A 300 -27.92 2.99 -15.63
CA TRP A 300 -28.31 3.90 -14.56
C TRP A 300 -29.85 3.90 -14.34
N PHE A 301 -30.65 4.06 -15.39
CA PHE A 301 -32.13 4.00 -15.30
C PHE A 301 -32.61 2.66 -14.73
N LYS A 302 -31.97 1.55 -15.13
CA LYS A 302 -32.27 0.23 -14.58
C LYS A 302 -31.93 0.12 -13.09
N ALA A 303 -30.88 0.79 -12.65
CA ALA A 303 -30.50 0.86 -11.24
C ALA A 303 -31.45 1.73 -10.45
N ALA A 304 -31.88 2.89 -10.95
CA ALA A 304 -32.81 3.82 -10.32
C ALA A 304 -34.22 3.24 -10.07
N GLY A 305 -34.65 2.26 -10.89
CA GLY A 305 -35.97 1.62 -10.74
C GLY A 305 -36.56 1.10 -12.03
N GLY A 306 -35.81 1.21 -13.14
CA GLY A 306 -36.23 0.73 -14.47
C GLY A 306 -37.33 1.58 -15.11
N TRP A 307 -38.12 0.98 -15.97
CA TRP A 307 -39.21 1.64 -16.72
C TRP A 307 -40.24 2.35 -15.84
N PRO A 308 -40.70 1.79 -14.70
CA PRO A 308 -41.64 2.51 -13.82
C PRO A 308 -41.10 3.86 -13.35
N PHE A 309 -39.82 3.90 -12.94
CA PHE A 309 -39.19 5.15 -12.51
C PHE A 309 -39.20 6.22 -13.62
N VAL A 310 -38.83 5.83 -14.85
CA VAL A 310 -38.83 6.75 -16.00
C VAL A 310 -40.24 7.25 -16.34
N LEU A 311 -41.23 6.37 -16.31
CA LEU A 311 -42.65 6.74 -16.59
C LEU A 311 -43.17 7.73 -15.56
N PHE A 312 -42.93 7.51 -14.27
CA PHE A 312 -43.33 8.47 -13.22
C PHE A 312 -42.55 9.78 -13.32
N GLN A 313 -41.27 9.74 -13.64
CA GLN A 313 -40.49 10.97 -13.87
C GLN A 313 -41.05 11.79 -15.03
N LEU A 314 -41.44 11.16 -16.15
CA LEU A 314 -42.04 11.82 -17.28
C LEU A 314 -43.46 12.37 -16.91
N LEU A 315 -44.22 11.61 -16.15
CA LEU A 315 -45.52 12.05 -15.67
C LEU A 315 -45.40 13.30 -14.79
N PHE A 316 -44.50 13.28 -13.79
CA PHE A 316 -44.30 14.43 -12.91
C PHE A 316 -43.77 15.64 -13.67
N LEU A 317 -42.87 15.44 -14.64
CA LEU A 317 -42.38 16.49 -15.53
C LEU A 317 -43.55 17.12 -16.35
N THR A 318 -44.44 16.27 -16.88
CA THR A 318 -45.59 16.73 -17.63
C THR A 318 -46.58 17.54 -16.77
N VAL A 319 -46.86 17.07 -15.54
CA VAL A 319 -47.71 17.78 -14.58
C VAL A 319 -47.06 19.11 -14.20
N ASP A 320 -45.79 19.16 -13.90
CA ASP A 320 -45.07 20.36 -13.56
C ASP A 320 -45.16 21.39 -14.71
N ARG A 321 -44.87 21.00 -15.95
CA ARG A 321 -44.94 21.88 -17.11
C ARG A 321 -46.37 22.36 -17.43
N THR A 322 -47.35 21.48 -17.28
CA THR A 322 -48.76 21.82 -17.46
C THR A 322 -49.24 22.82 -16.40
N SER A 323 -48.84 22.63 -15.14
CA SER A 323 -49.16 23.58 -14.06
C SER A 323 -48.56 24.96 -14.29
N TYR A 324 -47.29 24.99 -14.77
CA TYR A 324 -46.62 26.24 -15.11
C TYR A 324 -47.40 26.99 -16.23
N ILE A 325 -47.69 26.30 -17.34
CA ILE A 325 -48.45 26.88 -18.45
C ILE A 325 -49.85 27.33 -17.99
N ALA A 326 -50.52 26.58 -17.11
CA ALA A 326 -51.80 26.94 -16.56
C ALA A 326 -51.74 28.24 -15.74
N THR A 327 -50.65 28.44 -14.98
CA THR A 327 -50.43 29.71 -14.24
C THR A 327 -50.33 30.90 -15.16
N GLU A 328 -49.55 30.78 -16.23
CA GLU A 328 -49.38 31.84 -17.24
C GLU A 328 -50.67 32.12 -18.00
N TRP A 329 -51.38 31.06 -18.40
CA TRP A 329 -52.67 31.18 -19.06
C TRP A 329 -53.71 31.86 -18.18
N TRP A 330 -53.76 31.48 -16.86
CA TRP A 330 -54.67 32.11 -15.90
C TRP A 330 -54.36 33.60 -15.72
N LEU A 331 -53.09 33.97 -15.62
CA LEU A 331 -52.65 35.35 -15.49
C LEU A 331 -53.05 36.21 -16.73
N ALA A 332 -52.91 35.65 -17.94
CA ALA A 332 -53.36 36.29 -19.16
C ALA A 332 -54.88 36.53 -19.16
N ARG A 333 -55.68 35.56 -18.72
CA ARG A 333 -57.16 35.72 -18.57
C ARG A 333 -57.54 36.76 -17.50
N TRP A 334 -56.77 36.77 -16.41
CA TRP A 334 -56.96 37.77 -15.36
C TRP A 334 -56.70 39.21 -15.86
N THR A 335 -55.67 39.40 -16.66
CA THR A 335 -55.37 40.72 -17.26
C THR A 335 -56.44 41.15 -18.25
N GLU A 336 -57.05 40.23 -19.02
CA GLU A 336 -58.16 40.52 -19.90
C GLU A 336 -59.43 40.96 -19.09
N ALA A 337 -59.61 40.43 -17.90
CA ALA A 337 -60.75 40.80 -17.01
C ALA A 337 -60.66 42.25 -16.45
N ALA A 338 -59.57 42.96 -16.66
CA ALA A 338 -59.41 44.37 -16.35
C ALA A 338 -60.38 45.25 -17.18
N THR A 339 -60.76 44.84 -18.41
CA THR A 339 -61.60 45.59 -19.34
C THR A 339 -63.05 45.12 -19.33
N GLY A 340 -63.44 44.04 -18.66
CA GLY A 340 -64.79 43.53 -18.63
C GLY A 340 -64.89 42.10 -18.03
N SER A 341 -66.11 41.55 -17.98
CA SER A 341 -66.36 40.19 -17.54
C SER A 341 -65.81 39.18 -18.59
N VAL A 342 -65.02 38.18 -18.15
CA VAL A 342 -64.44 37.17 -19.01
C VAL A 342 -65.06 35.80 -18.73
N THR A 343 -65.43 35.07 -19.79
CA THR A 343 -65.89 33.68 -19.69
C THR A 343 -64.79 32.72 -19.73
N VAL A 344 -64.60 31.93 -18.66
CA VAL A 344 -63.56 30.87 -18.54
C VAL A 344 -64.30 29.55 -18.30
N MET A 345 -64.09 28.58 -19.20
CA MET A 345 -64.67 27.23 -19.12
C MET A 345 -66.16 27.23 -18.79
N ASN A 346 -67.02 28.01 -19.54
CA ASN A 346 -68.40 28.17 -19.38
C ASN A 346 -68.90 28.92 -18.08
N HIS A 347 -67.99 29.44 -17.29
CA HIS A 347 -68.30 30.27 -16.12
C HIS A 347 -67.93 31.70 -16.42
N VAL A 348 -68.93 32.63 -16.17
CA VAL A 348 -68.67 34.07 -16.32
C VAL A 348 -68.11 34.59 -15.01
N LEU A 349 -66.80 34.99 -15.08
CA LEU A 349 -66.12 35.61 -13.93
C LEU A 349 -66.33 37.13 -13.96
N PRO A 350 -66.50 37.76 -12.77
CA PRO A 350 -66.72 39.20 -12.70
C PRO A 350 -65.58 40.01 -13.19
N ALA A 351 -65.78 41.24 -13.69
CA ALA A 351 -64.77 42.17 -14.00
C ALA A 351 -63.89 42.48 -12.76
N GLN A 352 -62.60 42.71 -12.95
CA GLN A 352 -61.64 42.95 -11.89
C GLN A 352 -62.03 44.12 -10.96
N GLU A 353 -62.69 45.16 -11.48
CA GLU A 353 -63.19 46.31 -10.71
C GLU A 353 -64.29 45.93 -9.70
N LYS A 354 -65.06 44.87 -9.98
CA LYS A 354 -66.21 44.48 -9.14
C LYS A 354 -65.81 43.49 -8.03
N ASP A 355 -65.04 42.48 -8.33
CA ASP A 355 -64.54 41.47 -7.36
C ASP A 355 -63.33 40.78 -7.85
N GLN A 356 -62.19 40.98 -7.18
CA GLN A 356 -60.91 40.35 -7.50
C GLN A 356 -60.72 38.98 -6.83
N TRP A 357 -61.47 38.66 -5.79
CA TRP A 357 -61.25 37.48 -4.97
C TRP A 357 -61.33 36.15 -5.73
N PRO A 358 -62.26 35.95 -6.67
CA PRO A 358 -62.26 34.69 -7.45
C PRO A 358 -60.96 34.47 -8.24
N TRP A 359 -60.43 35.55 -8.85
CA TRP A 359 -59.19 35.49 -9.62
C TRP A 359 -57.97 35.18 -8.78
N VAL A 360 -57.84 35.83 -7.62
CA VAL A 360 -56.77 35.61 -6.66
C VAL A 360 -56.84 34.20 -6.09
N LYS A 361 -58.01 33.69 -5.69
CA LYS A 361 -58.17 32.35 -5.15
C LYS A 361 -57.72 31.27 -6.12
N ILE A 362 -58.13 31.35 -7.38
CA ILE A 362 -57.76 30.36 -8.40
C ILE A 362 -56.25 30.45 -8.70
N TYR A 363 -55.70 31.67 -8.80
CA TYR A 363 -54.24 31.87 -8.97
C TYR A 363 -53.47 31.21 -7.81
N MET A 364 -53.85 31.42 -6.59
CA MET A 364 -53.22 30.83 -5.41
C MET A 364 -53.32 29.30 -5.41
N ILE A 365 -54.46 28.76 -5.84
CA ILE A 365 -54.60 27.28 -5.97
C ILE A 365 -53.69 26.71 -7.05
N ILE A 366 -53.66 27.32 -8.22
CA ILE A 366 -52.78 26.88 -9.31
C ILE A 366 -51.32 27.02 -8.88
N GLY A 367 -50.92 28.12 -8.24
CA GLY A 367 -49.59 28.34 -7.72
C GLY A 367 -49.18 27.32 -6.66
N ALA A 368 -50.07 27.03 -5.71
CA ALA A 368 -49.80 25.98 -4.70
C ALA A 368 -49.66 24.59 -5.34
N LEU A 369 -50.49 24.27 -6.35
CA LEU A 369 -50.39 23.01 -7.09
C LEU A 369 -49.07 22.95 -7.88
N SER A 370 -48.64 24.06 -8.51
CA SER A 370 -47.36 24.15 -9.22
C SER A 370 -46.20 23.95 -8.28
N CYS A 371 -46.16 24.59 -7.11
CA CYS A 371 -45.12 24.38 -6.10
C CYS A 371 -45.10 22.92 -5.63
N ALA A 372 -46.22 22.31 -5.37
CA ALA A 372 -46.29 20.90 -4.98
C ALA A 372 -45.77 19.98 -6.10
N ALA A 373 -46.11 20.25 -7.36
CA ALA A 373 -45.65 19.49 -8.50
C ALA A 373 -44.10 19.54 -8.66
N VAL A 374 -43.51 20.71 -8.47
CA VAL A 374 -42.05 20.86 -8.49
C VAL A 374 -41.38 20.07 -7.38
N LEU A 375 -41.89 20.18 -6.14
CA LEU A 375 -41.35 19.44 -5.00
C LEU A 375 -41.42 17.93 -5.22
N ILE A 376 -42.59 17.40 -5.63
CA ILE A 376 -42.77 15.97 -5.88
C ILE A 376 -41.81 15.48 -6.99
N ARG A 377 -41.67 16.25 -8.06
CA ARG A 377 -40.77 15.92 -9.16
C ARG A 377 -39.29 15.84 -8.71
N THR A 378 -38.88 16.83 -7.91
CA THR A 378 -37.51 16.93 -7.40
C THR A 378 -37.21 15.80 -6.44
N GLU A 379 -38.08 15.57 -5.45
CA GLU A 379 -37.91 14.46 -4.50
C GLU A 379 -37.90 13.10 -5.19
N TRP A 380 -38.70 12.90 -6.22
CA TRP A 380 -38.67 11.65 -7.00
C TRP A 380 -37.35 11.45 -7.74
N ALA A 381 -36.79 12.50 -8.31
CA ALA A 381 -35.48 12.45 -9.00
C ALA A 381 -34.35 12.12 -8.01
N VAL A 382 -34.31 12.79 -6.85
CA VAL A 382 -33.33 12.56 -5.77
C VAL A 382 -33.42 11.11 -5.26
N PHE A 383 -34.64 10.63 -5.01
CA PHE A 383 -34.87 9.25 -4.58
C PHE A 383 -34.32 8.22 -5.60
N GLY A 384 -34.55 8.47 -6.89
CA GLY A 384 -34.04 7.64 -7.96
C GLY A 384 -32.50 7.64 -8.05
N GLY A 385 -31.89 8.81 -7.90
CA GLY A 385 -30.43 9.00 -7.87
C GLY A 385 -29.79 8.24 -6.70
N ALA A 386 -30.29 8.42 -5.50
CA ALA A 386 -29.83 7.75 -4.29
C ALA A 386 -29.90 6.22 -4.43
N ARG A 387 -31.06 5.72 -4.91
CA ARG A 387 -31.23 4.27 -5.16
C ARG A 387 -30.31 3.71 -6.23
N ALA A 388 -30.03 4.47 -7.28
CA ALA A 388 -29.10 4.08 -8.33
C ALA A 388 -27.68 4.01 -7.79
N SER A 389 -27.25 5.02 -7.02
CA SER A 389 -25.94 5.09 -6.39
C SER A 389 -25.71 3.91 -5.43
N GLU A 390 -26.63 3.65 -4.51
CA GLU A 390 -26.56 2.53 -3.57
C GLU A 390 -26.44 1.17 -4.29
N LYS A 391 -27.25 0.96 -5.33
CA LYS A 391 -27.22 -0.29 -6.09
C LYS A 391 -25.93 -0.45 -6.89
N LEU A 392 -25.45 0.60 -7.52
CA LEU A 392 -24.19 0.58 -8.27
C LEU A 392 -23.01 0.37 -7.33
N PHE A 393 -22.98 1.05 -6.19
CA PHE A 393 -21.97 0.83 -5.15
C PHE A 393 -21.93 -0.62 -4.70
N THR A 394 -23.08 -1.18 -4.32
CA THR A 394 -23.16 -2.56 -3.83
C THR A 394 -22.73 -3.57 -4.90
N GLN A 395 -23.10 -3.34 -6.16
CA GLN A 395 -22.70 -4.22 -7.27
C GLN A 395 -21.20 -4.14 -7.54
N THR A 396 -20.63 -2.93 -7.55
CA THR A 396 -19.19 -2.71 -7.75
C THR A 396 -18.41 -3.35 -6.62
N LEU A 397 -18.82 -3.13 -5.35
CA LEU A 397 -18.18 -3.72 -4.18
C LEU A 397 -18.19 -5.26 -4.24
N LYS A 398 -19.35 -5.86 -4.51
CA LYS A 398 -19.45 -7.32 -4.65
C LYS A 398 -18.54 -7.87 -5.75
N ARG A 399 -18.50 -7.22 -6.90
CA ARG A 399 -17.63 -7.64 -8.00
C ARG A 399 -16.16 -7.51 -7.63
N THR A 400 -15.77 -6.40 -7.03
CA THR A 400 -14.38 -6.17 -6.60
C THR A 400 -13.93 -7.21 -5.58
N LEU A 401 -14.76 -7.55 -4.59
CA LEU A 401 -14.43 -8.57 -3.57
C LEU A 401 -14.32 -10.00 -4.14
N LEU A 402 -14.90 -10.27 -5.31
CA LEU A 402 -14.83 -11.57 -5.98
C LEU A 402 -13.69 -11.66 -7.01
N LEU A 403 -12.91 -10.57 -7.19
CA LEU A 403 -11.78 -10.59 -8.11
C LEU A 403 -10.62 -11.42 -7.55
N PRO A 404 -9.84 -12.09 -8.41
CA PRO A 404 -8.68 -12.85 -7.99
C PRO A 404 -7.59 -11.93 -7.43
N MET A 405 -6.70 -12.47 -6.58
CA MET A 405 -5.62 -11.70 -5.96
C MET A 405 -4.71 -11.02 -6.98
N SER A 406 -4.46 -11.66 -8.13
CA SER A 406 -3.69 -11.11 -9.24
C SER A 406 -4.21 -9.76 -9.75
N PHE A 407 -5.51 -9.48 -9.63
CA PHE A 407 -6.07 -8.16 -9.97
C PHE A 407 -5.57 -7.07 -9.02
N PHE A 408 -5.51 -7.36 -7.70
CA PHE A 408 -5.03 -6.40 -6.69
C PHE A 408 -3.52 -6.16 -6.77
N GLU A 409 -2.79 -7.09 -7.36
CA GLU A 409 -1.36 -6.93 -7.64
C GLU A 409 -1.09 -6.02 -8.84
N THR A 410 -2.03 -5.95 -9.79
CA THR A 410 -1.90 -5.18 -11.04
C THR A 410 -2.57 -3.82 -11.03
N VAL A 411 -3.43 -3.54 -10.03
CA VAL A 411 -4.17 -2.27 -9.93
C VAL A 411 -3.81 -1.55 -8.65
N PRO A 412 -3.31 -0.30 -8.71
CA PRO A 412 -3.01 0.50 -7.52
C PRO A 412 -4.21 0.65 -6.60
N LEU A 413 -4.00 0.45 -5.29
CA LEU A 413 -5.06 0.58 -4.27
C LEU A 413 -5.72 1.96 -4.29
N GLY A 414 -4.93 3.02 -4.53
CA GLY A 414 -5.43 4.39 -4.66
C GLY A 414 -6.44 4.55 -5.80
N ARG A 415 -6.25 3.84 -6.92
CA ARG A 415 -7.19 3.85 -8.05
C ARG A 415 -8.51 3.18 -7.68
N LEU A 416 -8.47 2.06 -6.97
CA LEU A 416 -9.68 1.39 -6.45
C LEU A 416 -10.43 2.28 -5.47
N LEU A 417 -9.75 2.87 -4.51
CA LEU A 417 -10.35 3.79 -3.55
C LEU A 417 -11.01 4.99 -4.23
N ASN A 418 -10.35 5.56 -5.23
CA ASN A 418 -10.89 6.70 -5.99
C ASN A 418 -12.20 6.36 -6.70
N ARG A 419 -12.34 5.13 -7.22
CA ARG A 419 -13.60 4.65 -7.82
C ARG A 419 -14.72 4.51 -6.79
N PHE A 420 -14.41 4.09 -5.56
CA PHE A 420 -15.42 3.94 -4.50
C PHE A 420 -15.81 5.25 -3.83
N THR A 421 -14.94 6.24 -3.82
CA THR A 421 -15.21 7.55 -3.24
C THR A 421 -15.68 8.53 -4.31
N TYR A 422 -14.76 9.02 -5.12
CA TYR A 422 -15.00 10.13 -6.04
C TYR A 422 -15.95 9.78 -7.21
N ASP A 423 -15.75 8.64 -7.88
CA ASP A 423 -16.57 8.30 -9.06
C ASP A 423 -18.03 8.02 -8.68
N ILE A 424 -18.26 7.39 -7.54
CA ILE A 424 -19.64 7.12 -7.05
C ILE A 424 -20.29 8.38 -6.51
N GLU A 425 -19.56 9.25 -5.84
CA GLU A 425 -20.03 10.56 -5.41
C GLU A 425 -20.47 11.41 -6.60
N GLN A 426 -19.70 11.45 -7.67
CA GLN A 426 -20.07 12.14 -8.93
C GLN A 426 -21.35 11.59 -9.57
N VAL A 427 -21.57 10.27 -9.47
CA VAL A 427 -22.82 9.65 -9.95
C VAL A 427 -24.02 10.10 -9.07
N SER A 428 -23.80 10.32 -7.78
CA SER A 428 -24.82 10.82 -6.84
C SER A 428 -25.10 12.32 -7.03
N GLU A 429 -24.05 13.16 -7.06
CA GLU A 429 -24.17 14.62 -7.17
C GLU A 429 -24.71 15.08 -8.53
N ARG A 430 -24.29 14.45 -9.63
CA ARG A 430 -24.85 14.79 -10.96
C ARG A 430 -26.30 14.38 -11.16
N SER A 431 -26.91 13.69 -10.22
CA SER A 431 -28.33 13.39 -10.20
C SER A 431 -29.17 14.47 -9.51
N GLU A 432 -28.55 15.47 -8.90
CA GLU A 432 -29.23 16.67 -8.44
C GLU A 432 -29.51 17.59 -9.64
N PRO A 433 -30.76 18.09 -9.78
CA PRO A 433 -31.20 18.90 -10.93
C PRO A 433 -30.63 20.32 -10.93
#